data_d299aa2163927878bd5841b9b5a8d728
#
_entry.id   d299aa2163927878bd5841b9b5a8d728
#
_cell.length_a   1.000
_cell.length_b   1.000
_cell.length_c   1.000
_cell.angle_alpha   90.00
_cell.angle_beta   90.00
_cell.angle_gamma   90.00
#
_symmetry.space_group_name_H-M   'P 1'
#
loop_
_entity.id
_entity.type
_entity.pdbx_description
1 polymer ?
#
loop_
_entity_poly.entity_id
_entity_poly.type
_entity_poly.pdbx_seq_one_letter_code
_entity_poly.pdbx_strand_id
1 'polypeptide(L)'
;SVDDIRGLVDQVRILPQVGKYSVYIIDVVHMLSASAFNAFLKTLEEPPAHAIFILATTEKKKILPTILSRCQIYDFNRIKVPDTIEHLKRIAAKEGVQAEEEALNVIAQKADGAMRDALSIFDQVVSFCGKDLTYDKVIENLNVLDYDYYFKFTDLFHDGKVA
;
A
#
# COMPACT_ATOMS: atom_id res chain seq x y z
N SER A 1 6.56 19.09 -10.59
CA SER A 1 7.55 19.69 -11.52
C SER A 1 8.73 20.25 -10.74
N VAL A 2 9.78 20.75 -11.45
CA VAL A 2 10.91 21.43 -10.80
C VAL A 2 10.46 22.74 -10.13
N ASP A 3 9.47 23.39 -10.73
CA ASP A 3 8.92 24.65 -10.22
C ASP A 3 8.13 24.44 -8.93
N ASP A 4 7.45 23.30 -8.77
CA ASP A 4 6.76 22.94 -7.52
C ASP A 4 7.75 22.78 -6.37
N ILE A 5 8.91 22.17 -6.63
CA ILE A 5 9.97 22.01 -5.62
C ILE A 5 10.64 23.33 -5.29
N ARG A 6 10.85 24.23 -6.27
CA ARG A 6 11.35 25.57 -5.99
C ARG A 6 10.38 26.37 -5.14
N GLY A 7 9.08 26.32 -5.48
CA GLY A 7 8.04 26.92 -4.65
C GLY A 7 8.00 26.37 -3.23
N LEU A 8 8.19 25.05 -3.07
CA LEU A 8 8.31 24.41 -1.76
C LEU A 8 9.52 24.94 -0.97
N VAL A 9 10.70 25.03 -1.60
CA VAL A 9 11.94 25.54 -0.99
C VAL A 9 11.75 26.96 -0.48
N ASP A 10 11.04 27.81 -1.23
CA ASP A 10 10.75 29.17 -0.82
C ASP A 10 9.76 29.22 0.35
N GLN A 11 8.73 28.37 0.33
CA GLN A 11 7.75 28.26 1.42
C GLN A 11 8.38 27.75 2.73
N VAL A 12 9.33 26.84 2.63
CA VAL A 12 10.01 26.27 3.81
C VAL A 12 10.75 27.32 4.64
N ARG A 13 11.15 28.43 4.04
CA ARG A 13 11.83 29.54 4.74
C ARG A 13 10.88 30.40 5.57
N ILE A 14 9.58 30.28 5.32
CA ILE A 14 8.56 31.05 6.03
C ILE A 14 8.26 30.37 7.37
N LEU A 15 8.25 31.11 8.44
CA LEU A 15 7.88 30.62 9.77
C LEU A 15 6.41 30.17 9.79
N PRO A 16 6.06 29.09 10.50
CA PRO A 16 4.69 28.66 10.63
C PRO A 16 3.83 29.75 11.28
N GLN A 17 2.65 30.00 10.71
CA GLN A 17 1.69 30.96 11.28
C GLN A 17 0.97 30.39 12.50
N VAL A 18 0.84 29.07 12.56
CA VAL A 18 0.20 28.34 13.66
C VAL A 18 1.08 27.15 14.04
N GLY A 19 1.30 26.98 15.34
CA GLY A 19 2.10 25.89 15.88
C GLY A 19 3.61 26.16 15.82
N LYS A 20 4.40 25.17 16.20
CA LYS A 20 5.86 25.25 16.34
C LYS A 20 6.60 24.82 15.08
N TYR A 21 6.01 23.91 14.30
CA TYR A 21 6.64 23.27 13.17
C TYR A 21 5.73 23.31 11.94
N SER A 22 6.36 23.44 10.76
CA SER A 22 5.75 23.16 9.47
C SER A 22 6.18 21.77 9.02
N VAL A 23 5.23 20.88 8.72
CA VAL A 23 5.49 19.51 8.28
C VAL A 23 5.22 19.41 6.79
N TYR A 24 6.22 18.98 6.05
CA TYR A 24 6.17 18.79 4.60
C TYR A 24 6.24 17.31 4.28
N ILE A 25 5.16 16.76 3.71
CA ILE A 25 5.08 15.36 3.31
C ILE A 25 5.26 15.29 1.80
N ILE A 26 6.31 14.62 1.34
CA ILE A 26 6.61 14.43 -0.08
C ILE A 26 6.41 12.95 -0.38
N ASP A 27 5.28 12.64 -1.00
CA ASP A 27 4.96 11.28 -1.43
C ASP A 27 5.63 10.96 -2.77
N VAL A 28 5.92 9.67 -2.98
CA VAL A 28 6.54 9.14 -4.21
C VAL A 28 7.82 9.91 -4.61
N VAL A 29 8.64 10.22 -3.63
CA VAL A 29 9.82 11.09 -3.77
C VAL A 29 10.81 10.61 -4.85
N HIS A 30 10.83 9.30 -5.18
CA HIS A 30 11.66 8.74 -6.24
C HIS A 30 11.23 9.15 -7.67
N MET A 31 10.04 9.76 -7.82
CA MET A 31 9.54 10.30 -9.10
C MET A 31 10.00 11.74 -9.35
N LEU A 32 10.68 12.35 -8.39
CA LEU A 32 11.27 13.68 -8.61
C LEU A 32 12.38 13.61 -9.66
N SER A 33 12.41 14.60 -10.54
CA SER A 33 13.53 14.73 -11.49
C SER A 33 14.84 15.03 -10.77
N ALA A 34 15.97 14.69 -11.37
CA ALA A 34 17.29 14.95 -10.80
C ALA A 34 17.50 16.45 -10.48
N SER A 35 16.96 17.35 -11.31
CA SER A 35 17.05 18.80 -11.09
C SER A 35 16.19 19.26 -9.91
N ALA A 36 14.98 18.68 -9.73
CA ALA A 36 14.14 18.94 -8.57
C ALA A 36 14.78 18.40 -7.29
N PHE A 37 15.37 17.21 -7.34
CA PHE A 37 16.14 16.64 -6.24
C PHE A 37 17.30 17.52 -5.83
N ASN A 38 18.11 17.99 -6.78
CA ASN A 38 19.26 18.85 -6.50
C ASN A 38 18.85 20.20 -5.87
N ALA A 39 17.72 20.77 -6.30
CA ALA A 39 17.18 22.00 -5.68
C ALA A 39 16.76 21.76 -4.22
N PHE A 40 16.24 20.56 -3.92
CA PHE A 40 15.80 20.20 -2.57
C PHE A 40 16.92 19.76 -1.64
N LEU A 41 18.01 19.19 -2.18
CA LEU A 41 19.18 18.74 -1.41
C LEU A 41 19.72 19.81 -0.47
N LYS A 42 19.87 21.04 -0.96
CA LYS A 42 20.39 22.16 -0.15
C LYS A 42 19.51 22.44 1.08
N THR A 43 18.20 22.33 0.92
CA THR A 43 17.24 22.51 2.02
C THR A 43 17.29 21.34 3.03
N LEU A 44 17.56 20.12 2.56
CA LEU A 44 17.74 18.96 3.42
C LEU A 44 19.11 18.94 4.13
N GLU A 45 20.12 19.60 3.58
CA GLU A 45 21.43 19.73 4.22
C GLU A 45 21.39 20.67 5.41
N GLU A 46 20.69 21.80 5.26
CA GLU A 46 20.54 22.84 6.29
C GLU A 46 19.04 23.19 6.46
N PRO A 47 18.22 22.27 7.01
CA PRO A 47 16.80 22.54 7.17
C PRO A 47 16.56 23.61 8.22
N PRO A 48 15.61 24.55 8.00
CA PRO A 48 15.19 25.46 9.04
C PRO A 48 14.69 24.72 10.26
N ALA A 49 14.99 25.23 11.47
CA ALA A 49 14.64 24.55 12.73
C ALA A 49 13.15 24.29 12.93
N HIS A 50 12.28 25.00 12.20
CA HIS A 50 10.84 24.85 12.22
C HIS A 50 10.29 23.91 11.15
N ALA A 51 11.13 23.38 10.24
CA ALA A 51 10.70 22.54 9.14
C ALA A 51 10.98 21.05 9.41
N ILE A 52 9.97 20.22 9.23
CA ILE A 52 10.06 18.77 9.32
C ILE A 52 9.70 18.20 7.94
N PHE A 53 10.57 17.36 7.38
CA PHE A 53 10.34 16.69 6.11
C PHE A 53 10.06 15.20 6.31
N ILE A 54 8.99 14.72 5.71
CA ILE A 54 8.64 13.30 5.64
C ILE A 54 8.68 12.89 4.17
N LEU A 55 9.64 12.06 3.81
CA LEU A 55 9.83 11.57 2.45
C LEU A 55 9.30 10.14 2.36
N ALA A 56 8.29 9.92 1.54
CA ALA A 56 7.73 8.60 1.33
C ALA A 56 8.16 8.01 -0.03
N THR A 57 8.53 6.74 -0.04
CA THR A 57 8.90 6.03 -1.27
C THR A 57 8.69 4.53 -1.15
N THR A 58 8.28 3.90 -2.23
CA THR A 58 8.29 2.44 -2.39
C THR A 58 9.64 1.93 -2.90
N GLU A 59 10.53 2.83 -3.38
CA GLU A 59 11.77 2.49 -4.03
C GLU A 59 12.97 3.19 -3.36
N LYS A 60 13.31 2.75 -2.15
CA LYS A 60 14.45 3.27 -1.37
C LYS A 60 15.76 3.30 -2.17
N LYS A 61 15.98 2.30 -3.04
CA LYS A 61 17.20 2.20 -3.86
C LYS A 61 17.35 3.32 -4.89
N LYS A 62 16.27 3.98 -5.27
CA LYS A 62 16.29 5.13 -6.19
C LYS A 62 16.58 6.45 -5.49
N ILE A 63 16.58 6.46 -4.16
CA ILE A 63 16.92 7.68 -3.39
C ILE A 63 18.42 7.83 -3.29
N LEU A 64 18.89 9.03 -3.56
CA LEU A 64 20.34 9.34 -3.50
C LEU A 64 20.91 9.06 -2.09
N PRO A 65 22.08 8.42 -1.98
CA PRO A 65 22.74 8.16 -0.70
C PRO A 65 22.95 9.44 0.14
N THR A 66 23.16 10.56 -0.51
CA THR A 66 23.30 11.88 0.12
C THR A 66 22.05 12.33 0.88
N ILE A 67 20.86 11.90 0.45
CA ILE A 67 19.59 12.14 1.15
C ILE A 67 19.43 11.13 2.27
N LEU A 68 19.62 9.84 1.99
CA LEU A 68 19.48 8.77 2.98
C LEU A 68 20.35 8.99 4.20
N SER A 69 21.56 9.53 4.01
CA SER A 69 22.49 9.83 5.11
C SER A 69 22.03 10.96 6.04
N ARG A 70 21.06 11.78 5.62
CA ARG A 70 20.50 12.90 6.37
C ARG A 70 19.10 12.65 6.91
N CYS A 71 18.54 11.49 6.60
CA CYS A 71 17.19 11.13 7.02
C CYS A 71 17.23 9.99 8.06
N GLN A 72 16.33 10.04 9.01
CA GLN A 72 16.00 8.87 9.80
C GLN A 72 15.14 7.95 8.94
N ILE A 73 15.57 6.71 8.76
CA ILE A 73 14.91 5.75 7.89
C ILE A 73 13.96 4.86 8.69
N TYR A 74 12.73 4.78 8.23
CA TYR A 74 11.70 3.88 8.74
C TYR A 74 11.30 2.93 7.62
N ASP A 75 11.62 1.65 7.76
CA ASP A 75 11.23 0.62 6.80
C ASP A 75 9.87 0.02 7.22
N PHE A 76 8.88 0.12 6.34
CA PHE A 76 7.55 -0.46 6.52
C PHE A 76 7.48 -1.77 5.74
N ASN A 77 7.21 -2.85 6.44
CA ASN A 77 7.02 -4.16 5.83
C ASN A 77 5.57 -4.34 5.35
N ARG A 78 5.36 -5.32 4.48
CA ARG A 78 4.03 -5.78 4.10
C ARG A 78 3.26 -6.25 5.33
N ILE A 79 1.96 -5.97 5.36
CA ILE A 79 1.08 -6.42 6.44
C ILE A 79 0.89 -7.92 6.30
N LYS A 80 0.97 -8.63 7.42
CA LYS A 80 0.80 -10.09 7.43
C LYS A 80 -0.66 -10.48 7.16
N VAL A 81 -0.85 -11.64 6.54
CA VAL A 81 -2.19 -12.15 6.22
C VAL A 81 -3.11 -12.21 7.46
N PRO A 82 -2.69 -12.72 8.63
CA PRO A 82 -3.55 -12.73 9.82
C PRO A 82 -4.01 -11.34 10.26
N ASP A 83 -3.12 -10.34 10.21
CA ASP A 83 -3.44 -8.96 10.61
C ASP A 83 -4.43 -8.33 9.61
N THR A 84 -4.28 -8.64 8.32
CA THR A 84 -5.22 -8.23 7.28
C THR A 84 -6.59 -8.84 7.50
N ILE A 85 -6.68 -10.15 7.80
CA ILE A 85 -7.93 -10.85 8.08
C ILE A 85 -8.63 -10.22 9.30
N GLU A 86 -7.89 -9.98 10.39
CA GLU A 86 -8.45 -9.35 11.58
C GLU A 86 -9.04 -7.96 11.27
N HIS A 87 -8.34 -7.17 10.46
CA HIS A 87 -8.83 -5.86 10.05
C HIS A 87 -10.09 -5.96 9.18
N LEU A 88 -10.11 -6.86 8.21
CA LEU A 88 -11.27 -7.11 7.36
C LEU A 88 -12.49 -7.62 8.16
N LYS A 89 -12.29 -8.48 9.18
CA LYS A 89 -13.35 -8.92 10.10
C LYS A 89 -13.99 -7.73 10.83
N ARG A 90 -13.18 -6.78 11.30
CA ARG A 90 -13.67 -5.55 11.96
C ARG A 90 -14.51 -4.69 11.02
N ILE A 91 -14.10 -4.59 9.76
CA ILE A 91 -14.85 -3.82 8.75
C ILE A 91 -16.13 -4.55 8.40
N ALA A 92 -16.09 -5.86 8.12
CA ALA A 92 -17.26 -6.66 7.84
C ALA A 92 -18.32 -6.51 8.92
N ALA A 93 -17.92 -6.57 10.20
CA ALA A 93 -18.82 -6.39 11.33
C ALA A 93 -19.47 -4.98 11.36
N LYS A 94 -18.72 -3.92 11.02
CA LYS A 94 -19.25 -2.56 10.95
C LYS A 94 -20.24 -2.35 9.81
N GLU A 95 -19.96 -2.95 8.66
CA GLU A 95 -20.81 -2.86 7.46
C GLU A 95 -21.97 -3.87 7.45
N GLY A 96 -22.07 -4.71 8.48
CA GLY A 96 -23.10 -5.76 8.58
C GLY A 96 -22.95 -6.83 7.50
N VAL A 97 -21.70 -7.15 7.15
CA VAL A 97 -21.33 -8.20 6.22
C VAL A 97 -20.97 -9.46 7.01
N GLN A 98 -21.59 -10.59 6.67
CA GLN A 98 -21.20 -11.89 7.17
C GLN A 98 -20.14 -12.47 6.23
N ALA A 99 -18.95 -12.74 6.75
CA ALA A 99 -17.84 -13.24 5.95
C ALA A 99 -17.20 -14.45 6.61
N GLU A 100 -17.06 -15.52 5.85
CA GLU A 100 -16.29 -16.69 6.26
C GLU A 100 -14.80 -16.32 6.38
N GLU A 101 -14.10 -16.92 7.33
CA GLU A 101 -12.68 -16.65 7.54
C GLU A 101 -11.86 -17.03 6.32
N GLU A 102 -12.19 -18.13 5.67
CA GLU A 102 -11.59 -18.61 4.44
C GLU A 102 -11.76 -17.61 3.28
N ALA A 103 -12.92 -17.00 3.16
CA ALA A 103 -13.19 -15.94 2.19
C ALA A 103 -12.28 -14.72 2.42
N LEU A 104 -12.16 -14.28 3.66
CA LEU A 104 -11.28 -13.18 4.03
C LEU A 104 -9.80 -13.52 3.83
N ASN A 105 -9.42 -14.79 4.04
CA ASN A 105 -8.06 -15.27 3.79
C ASN A 105 -7.69 -15.15 2.29
N VAL A 106 -8.59 -15.52 1.38
CA VAL A 106 -8.38 -15.37 -0.06
C VAL A 106 -8.14 -13.90 -0.43
N ILE A 107 -8.95 -12.99 0.11
CA ILE A 107 -8.80 -11.55 -0.13
C ILE A 107 -7.45 -11.06 0.40
N ALA A 108 -7.07 -11.46 1.62
CA ALA A 108 -5.83 -11.07 2.24
C ALA A 108 -4.59 -11.57 1.48
N GLN A 109 -4.63 -12.82 0.99
CA GLN A 109 -3.56 -13.38 0.16
C GLN A 109 -3.43 -12.64 -1.17
N LYS A 110 -4.55 -12.36 -1.85
CA LYS A 110 -4.55 -11.64 -3.13
C LYS A 110 -4.03 -10.21 -3.00
N ALA A 111 -4.26 -9.57 -1.86
CA ALA A 111 -3.77 -8.22 -1.56
C ALA A 111 -2.26 -8.17 -1.26
N ASP A 112 -1.63 -9.31 -1.00
CA ASP A 112 -0.18 -9.45 -0.81
C ASP A 112 0.39 -8.40 0.16
N GLY A 113 -0.28 -8.17 1.28
CA GLY A 113 0.17 -7.28 2.34
C GLY A 113 -0.04 -5.78 2.09
N ALA A 114 -0.79 -5.40 1.05
CA ALA A 114 -1.21 -4.04 0.79
C ALA A 114 -2.64 -3.82 1.32
N MET A 115 -2.80 -3.09 2.42
CA MET A 115 -4.12 -2.89 3.03
C MET A 115 -5.10 -2.16 2.11
N ARG A 116 -4.64 -1.19 1.32
CA ARG A 116 -5.48 -0.50 0.33
C ARG A 116 -6.08 -1.49 -0.68
N ASP A 117 -5.26 -2.41 -1.17
CA ASP A 117 -5.70 -3.42 -2.13
C ASP A 117 -6.67 -4.42 -1.47
N ALA A 118 -6.39 -4.83 -0.23
CA ALA A 118 -7.29 -5.68 0.55
C ALA A 118 -8.68 -5.05 0.71
N LEU A 119 -8.75 -3.77 1.03
CA LEU A 119 -10.00 -3.05 1.17
C LEU A 119 -10.72 -2.88 -0.17
N SER A 120 -9.99 -2.58 -1.24
CA SER A 120 -10.57 -2.45 -2.59
C SER A 120 -11.13 -3.78 -3.08
N ILE A 121 -10.41 -4.89 -2.85
CA ILE A 121 -10.89 -6.23 -3.21
C ILE A 121 -12.12 -6.60 -2.36
N PHE A 122 -12.08 -6.32 -1.05
CA PHE A 122 -13.21 -6.57 -0.16
C PHE A 122 -14.47 -5.82 -0.61
N ASP A 123 -14.35 -4.53 -0.93
CA ASP A 123 -15.45 -3.71 -1.42
C ASP A 123 -16.01 -4.23 -2.75
N GLN A 124 -15.13 -4.60 -3.68
CA GLN A 124 -15.50 -5.26 -4.93
C GLN A 124 -16.32 -6.50 -4.67
N VAL A 125 -15.83 -7.41 -3.83
CA VAL A 125 -16.50 -8.69 -3.55
C VAL A 125 -17.85 -8.48 -2.86
N VAL A 126 -17.93 -7.57 -1.88
CA VAL A 126 -19.20 -7.21 -1.23
C VAL A 126 -20.22 -6.65 -2.23
N SER A 127 -19.76 -5.85 -3.19
CA SER A 127 -20.62 -5.29 -4.22
C SER A 127 -21.23 -6.34 -5.14
N PHE A 128 -20.51 -7.44 -5.43
CA PHE A 128 -20.97 -8.53 -6.29
C PHE A 128 -21.70 -9.64 -5.54
N CYS A 129 -21.18 -10.05 -4.39
CA CYS A 129 -21.70 -11.20 -3.64
C CYS A 129 -22.77 -10.81 -2.62
N GLY A 130 -22.94 -9.51 -2.35
CA GLY A 130 -23.82 -9.03 -1.29
C GLY A 130 -23.18 -9.17 0.09
N LYS A 131 -24.03 -9.21 1.13
CA LYS A 131 -23.59 -9.21 2.53
C LYS A 131 -23.24 -10.58 3.09
N ASP A 132 -23.25 -11.60 2.28
CA ASP A 132 -22.95 -12.99 2.67
C ASP A 132 -21.77 -13.49 1.81
N LEU A 133 -20.55 -13.33 2.35
CA LEU A 133 -19.29 -13.66 1.70
C LEU A 133 -18.87 -15.08 2.08
N THR A 134 -19.22 -16.04 1.24
CA THR A 134 -18.72 -17.41 1.34
C THR A 134 -17.43 -17.56 0.52
N TYR A 135 -16.63 -18.56 0.88
CA TYR A 135 -15.38 -18.89 0.16
C TYR A 135 -15.62 -19.08 -1.34
N ASP A 136 -16.64 -19.87 -1.73
CA ASP A 136 -16.93 -20.18 -3.14
C ASP A 136 -17.25 -18.92 -3.95
N LYS A 137 -18.10 -18.03 -3.41
CA LYS A 137 -18.45 -16.76 -4.08
C LYS A 137 -17.22 -15.86 -4.30
N VAL A 138 -16.31 -15.83 -3.31
CA VAL A 138 -15.11 -15.01 -3.40
C VAL A 138 -14.13 -15.57 -4.43
N ILE A 139 -13.91 -16.88 -4.43
CA ILE A 139 -13.06 -17.56 -5.43
C ILE A 139 -13.60 -17.33 -6.83
N GLU A 140 -14.89 -17.51 -7.06
CA GLU A 140 -15.52 -17.29 -8.36
C GLU A 140 -15.37 -15.84 -8.82
N ASN A 141 -15.68 -14.87 -7.95
CA ASN A 141 -15.60 -13.45 -8.29
C ASN A 141 -14.18 -12.99 -8.61
N LEU A 142 -13.20 -13.45 -7.84
CA LEU A 142 -11.81 -13.05 -8.00
C LEU A 142 -11.05 -13.83 -9.06
N ASN A 143 -11.70 -14.80 -9.75
CA ASN A 143 -11.06 -15.71 -10.69
C ASN A 143 -9.76 -16.33 -10.11
N VAL A 144 -9.79 -16.65 -8.82
CA VAL A 144 -8.68 -17.32 -8.16
C VAL A 144 -8.81 -18.80 -8.50
N LEU A 145 -7.87 -19.32 -9.25
CA LEU A 145 -7.76 -20.75 -9.48
C LEU A 145 -7.34 -21.39 -8.16
N ASP A 146 -8.27 -22.13 -7.55
CA ASP A 146 -8.01 -22.87 -6.32
C ASP A 146 -6.95 -23.96 -6.59
N TYR A 147 -6.05 -24.18 -5.62
CA TYR A 147 -5.10 -25.30 -5.68
C TYR A 147 -5.81 -26.63 -5.85
N ASP A 148 -7.01 -26.80 -5.28
CA ASP A 148 -7.82 -27.99 -5.47
C ASP A 148 -8.22 -28.21 -6.94
N TYR A 149 -8.35 -27.15 -7.74
CA TYR A 149 -8.58 -27.25 -9.19
C TYR A 149 -7.36 -27.83 -9.89
N TYR A 150 -6.15 -27.41 -9.49
CA TYR A 150 -4.91 -27.98 -10.04
C TYR A 150 -4.72 -29.44 -9.65
N PHE A 151 -5.04 -29.81 -8.42
CA PHE A 151 -4.98 -31.22 -7.97
C PHE A 151 -6.01 -32.06 -8.70
N LYS A 152 -7.28 -31.62 -8.80
CA LYS A 152 -8.30 -32.30 -9.61
C LYS A 152 -7.89 -32.44 -11.09
N PHE A 153 -7.25 -31.41 -11.63
CA PHE A 153 -6.75 -31.44 -13.00
C PHE A 153 -5.62 -32.45 -13.19
N THR A 154 -4.68 -32.50 -12.25
CA THR A 154 -3.59 -33.51 -12.24
C THR A 154 -4.14 -34.93 -12.06
N ASP A 155 -5.13 -35.14 -11.19
CA ASP A 155 -5.75 -36.42 -10.99
C ASP A 155 -6.49 -36.91 -12.26
N LEU A 156 -7.22 -36.01 -12.94
CA LEU A 156 -7.87 -36.31 -14.22
C LEU A 156 -6.87 -36.68 -15.32
N PHE A 157 -5.70 -36.05 -15.35
CA PHE A 157 -4.61 -36.42 -16.26
C PHE A 157 -4.01 -37.78 -15.91
N HIS A 158 -3.81 -38.05 -14.64
CA HIS A 158 -3.28 -39.33 -14.15
C HIS A 158 -4.22 -40.50 -14.42
N ASP A 159 -5.54 -40.26 -14.31
CA ASP A 159 -6.61 -41.25 -14.56
C ASP A 159 -6.94 -41.43 -16.05
N GLY A 160 -6.27 -40.70 -16.96
CA GLY A 160 -6.50 -40.80 -18.39
C GLY A 160 -7.89 -40.39 -18.88
N LYS A 161 -8.64 -39.66 -18.05
CA LYS A 161 -10.01 -39.17 -18.35
C LYS A 161 -9.97 -37.77 -19.01
N VAL A 162 -9.05 -37.57 -19.94
CA VAL A 162 -9.00 -36.35 -20.74
C VAL A 162 -9.79 -36.63 -22.00
N ALA A 163 -11.05 -36.21 -22.07
CA ALA A 163 -11.85 -36.14 -23.25
C ALA A 163 -12.07 -34.70 -23.65
#